data_ed83081c6fc073033a80862a75f40d4b
#
_entry.id   ed83081c6fc073033a80862a75f40d4b
#
_cell.length_a   1.000
_cell.length_b   1.000
_cell.length_c   1.000
_cell.angle_alpha   90.00
_cell.angle_beta   90.00
_cell.angle_gamma   90.00
#
_symmetry.space_group_name_H-M   'P 1'
#
loop_
_entity.id
_entity.type
_entity.pdbx_description
1 polymer ?
#
loop_
_entity_poly.entity_id
_entity_poly.type
_entity_poly.pdbx_seq_one_letter_code
_entity_poly.pdbx_strand_id
1 'polypeptide(L)'
;MQRSKLVLPQPEGPIRALTPLAGGAENEFNLFCVADPQCQNTTNIARFNNETVPDIAAQVAASTLPCYGITLGDIGWNTENTDYTNDVFPLMKKAMQMDKVGLPLFQVMGNHDNKVIAVSKDNYTVAHDIAAQRNFEYIFGPVNYSFDRGNVHIVAMDNIIFPSHKDYSLGFRDDQVEWLRQDLSYVSKDKMVIFCVHIPMRASNNQNVQAVLELLKPFAEVHVMSGHTHYAENNVYDSHYEHVHGAACGAWWHSTINTDGTPNGYAIYKVKGATIDNWVYKATGFDPDFQIRLYRGSDIFMEGYTPSYQFYYKGDDQIVANIWNSDDRNWKVEVYENGNKTGEMTREKSLDAWGAGYHVGVLSANPDSHGKTTYDH
;
A
#
# COMPACT_ATOMS: atom_id res chain seq x y z
N MET A 1 43.78 4.75 20.56
CA MET A 1 42.50 4.57 19.89
C MET A 1 42.78 4.28 18.43
N GLN A 2 42.77 3.02 18.01
CA GLN A 2 42.89 2.66 16.59
C GLN A 2 41.51 2.75 15.97
N ARG A 3 41.38 3.63 14.99
CA ARG A 3 40.19 3.70 14.10
C ARG A 3 40.24 2.48 13.17
N SER A 4 39.42 1.48 13.41
CA SER A 4 39.18 0.42 12.43
C SER A 4 38.46 1.02 11.24
N LYS A 5 39.11 1.05 10.08
CA LYS A 5 38.46 1.36 8.80
C LYS A 5 37.52 0.20 8.48
N LEU A 6 36.22 0.48 8.36
CA LEU A 6 35.28 -0.44 7.77
C LEU A 6 35.65 -0.55 6.27
N VAL A 7 36.24 -1.66 5.91
CA VAL A 7 36.47 -2.01 4.50
C VAL A 7 35.22 -2.76 4.05
N LEU A 8 34.36 -2.09 3.32
CA LEU A 8 33.24 -2.75 2.64
C LEU A 8 33.83 -3.76 1.63
N PRO A 9 33.32 -5.01 1.60
CA PRO A 9 33.74 -5.96 0.58
C PRO A 9 33.41 -5.37 -0.80
N GLN A 10 34.39 -5.40 -1.70
CA GLN A 10 34.17 -5.03 -3.10
C GLN A 10 33.15 -6.01 -3.68
N PRO A 11 32.13 -5.52 -4.43
CA PRO A 11 31.17 -6.41 -5.09
C PRO A 11 31.92 -7.34 -6.04
N GLU A 12 31.82 -8.64 -5.78
CA GLU A 12 32.32 -9.66 -6.71
C GLU A 12 31.36 -9.73 -7.91
N GLY A 13 31.68 -9.02 -8.96
CA GLY A 13 30.93 -9.03 -10.22
C GLY A 13 31.44 -7.97 -11.20
N PRO A 14 31.17 -8.12 -12.50
CA PRO A 14 31.60 -7.11 -13.47
C PRO A 14 30.85 -5.80 -13.16
N ILE A 15 31.63 -4.72 -12.95
CA ILE A 15 31.09 -3.35 -12.89
C ILE A 15 30.40 -3.11 -14.22
N ARG A 16 29.09 -3.16 -14.28
CA ARG A 16 28.33 -2.77 -15.48
C ARG A 16 28.34 -1.25 -15.56
N ALA A 17 28.81 -0.74 -16.68
CA ALA A 17 28.68 0.68 -16.96
C ALA A 17 27.18 1.05 -16.95
N LEU A 18 26.83 2.09 -16.18
CA LEU A 18 25.48 2.64 -16.24
C LEU A 18 25.28 3.28 -17.60
N THR A 19 24.26 2.85 -18.31
CA THR A 19 23.87 3.48 -19.57
C THR A 19 22.91 4.63 -19.25
N PRO A 20 23.20 5.86 -19.69
CA PRO A 20 22.26 6.95 -19.55
C PRO A 20 20.90 6.60 -20.19
N LEU A 21 19.81 7.04 -19.59
CA LEU A 21 18.48 6.89 -20.20
C LEU A 21 18.46 7.61 -21.56
N ALA A 22 17.99 6.91 -22.58
CA ALA A 22 17.78 7.51 -23.90
C ALA A 22 16.70 8.60 -23.76
N GLY A 23 17.04 9.86 -24.01
CA GLY A 23 16.10 10.99 -23.87
C GLY A 23 16.30 11.83 -22.60
N GLY A 24 17.20 11.47 -21.69
CA GLY A 24 17.50 12.24 -20.47
C GLY A 24 16.56 11.94 -19.31
N ALA A 25 16.41 12.90 -18.39
CA ALA A 25 15.55 12.77 -17.22
C ALA A 25 14.08 12.71 -17.63
N GLU A 26 13.35 11.71 -17.14
CA GLU A 26 11.92 11.58 -17.38
C GLU A 26 11.15 12.63 -16.57
N ASN A 27 10.33 13.43 -17.24
CA ASN A 27 9.48 14.41 -16.59
C ASN A 27 8.07 13.90 -16.30
N GLU A 28 7.65 12.83 -16.97
CA GLU A 28 6.34 12.20 -16.78
C GLU A 28 6.50 10.68 -16.77
N PHE A 29 5.83 10.05 -15.82
CA PHE A 29 5.76 8.58 -15.69
C PHE A 29 4.55 8.15 -14.88
N ASN A 30 4.19 6.88 -14.98
CA ASN A 30 3.18 6.27 -14.12
C ASN A 30 3.85 5.45 -13.00
N LEU A 31 3.41 5.69 -11.75
CA LEU A 31 3.82 4.90 -10.59
C LEU A 31 2.65 4.00 -10.15
N PHE A 32 2.89 2.71 -10.16
CA PHE A 32 1.95 1.68 -9.71
C PHE A 32 2.25 1.34 -8.24
N CYS A 33 1.28 1.50 -7.36
CA CYS A 33 1.39 1.14 -5.95
C CYS A 33 0.52 -0.09 -5.66
N VAL A 34 1.16 -1.20 -5.27
CA VAL A 34 0.50 -2.48 -5.01
C VAL A 34 0.65 -2.82 -3.53
N ALA A 35 -0.41 -2.64 -2.76
CA ALA A 35 -0.40 -2.96 -1.33
C ALA A 35 -0.85 -4.40 -1.08
N ASP A 36 -0.27 -5.03 -0.09
CA ASP A 36 -0.76 -6.26 0.54
C ASP A 36 -1.16 -7.38 -0.46
N PRO A 37 -0.26 -7.85 -1.33
CA PRO A 37 -0.51 -9.08 -2.08
C PRO A 37 -0.74 -10.28 -1.16
N GLN A 38 -0.09 -10.32 -0.05
CA GLN A 38 -0.26 -11.16 1.13
C GLN A 38 -0.62 -12.61 0.82
N CYS A 39 0.12 -13.22 -0.13
CA CYS A 39 -0.09 -14.60 -0.53
C CYS A 39 0.40 -15.57 0.55
N GLN A 40 -0.47 -16.47 0.96
CA GLN A 40 -0.20 -17.46 2.00
C GLN A 40 0.26 -18.81 1.44
N ASN A 41 -0.20 -19.15 0.25
CA ASN A 41 -0.04 -20.47 -0.33
C ASN A 41 -0.10 -20.42 -1.86
N THR A 42 0.10 -21.57 -2.50
CA THR A 42 0.11 -21.68 -3.97
C THR A 42 -1.22 -21.31 -4.61
N THR A 43 -2.36 -21.46 -3.92
CA THR A 43 -3.68 -21.05 -4.42
C THR A 43 -3.77 -19.52 -4.49
N ASN A 44 -3.34 -18.82 -3.44
CA ASN A 44 -3.30 -17.36 -3.45
C ASN A 44 -2.34 -16.83 -4.52
N ILE A 45 -1.15 -17.45 -4.64
CA ILE A 45 -0.18 -17.10 -5.68
C ILE A 45 -0.74 -17.34 -7.08
N ALA A 46 -1.50 -18.42 -7.29
CA ALA A 46 -2.15 -18.66 -8.55
C ALA A 46 -3.20 -17.59 -8.88
N ARG A 47 -3.98 -17.13 -7.89
CA ARG A 47 -4.92 -16.02 -8.06
C ARG A 47 -4.18 -14.70 -8.39
N PHE A 48 -3.14 -14.37 -7.64
CA PHE A 48 -2.32 -13.20 -7.92
C PHE A 48 -1.76 -13.22 -9.36
N ASN A 49 -1.23 -14.37 -9.81
CA ASN A 49 -0.71 -14.55 -11.16
C ASN A 49 -1.79 -14.49 -12.27
N ASN A 50 -3.00 -14.91 -11.97
CA ASN A 50 -4.07 -15.00 -12.98
C ASN A 50 -5.01 -13.78 -12.97
N GLU A 51 -5.04 -13.02 -11.89
CA GLU A 51 -5.93 -11.88 -11.72
C GLU A 51 -5.14 -10.54 -11.72
N THR A 52 -4.28 -10.30 -10.72
CA THR A 52 -3.62 -9.01 -10.51
C THR A 52 -2.46 -8.77 -11.49
N VAL A 53 -1.60 -9.76 -11.70
CA VAL A 53 -0.42 -9.63 -12.59
C VAL A 53 -0.82 -9.30 -14.03
N PRO A 54 -1.75 -10.02 -14.69
CA PRO A 54 -2.15 -9.68 -16.05
C PRO A 54 -2.91 -8.36 -16.15
N ASP A 55 -3.64 -7.96 -15.10
CA ASP A 55 -4.31 -6.66 -15.06
C ASP A 55 -3.28 -5.52 -15.02
N ILE A 56 -2.25 -5.62 -14.17
CA ILE A 56 -1.12 -4.67 -14.16
C ILE A 56 -0.44 -4.63 -15.52
N ALA A 57 -0.10 -5.79 -16.09
CA ALA A 57 0.57 -5.87 -17.39
C ALA A 57 -0.25 -5.23 -18.51
N ALA A 58 -1.58 -5.37 -18.48
CA ALA A 58 -2.47 -4.73 -19.43
C ALA A 58 -2.46 -3.20 -19.31
N GLN A 59 -2.47 -2.66 -18.09
CA GLN A 59 -2.39 -1.22 -17.85
C GLN A 59 -1.03 -0.66 -18.27
N VAL A 60 0.06 -1.39 -18.03
CA VAL A 60 1.40 -1.02 -18.48
C VAL A 60 1.48 -1.01 -20.01
N ALA A 61 0.94 -2.03 -20.66
CA ALA A 61 0.92 -2.12 -22.13
C ALA A 61 0.07 -1.02 -22.80
N ALA A 62 -0.98 -0.55 -22.11
CA ALA A 62 -1.82 0.55 -22.58
C ALA A 62 -1.21 1.93 -22.33
N SER A 63 -0.18 2.03 -21.48
CA SER A 63 0.47 3.30 -21.15
C SER A 63 1.38 3.79 -22.28
N THR A 64 1.33 5.09 -22.55
CA THR A 64 2.28 5.79 -23.41
C THR A 64 3.47 6.38 -22.64
N LEU A 65 3.41 6.34 -21.31
CA LEU A 65 4.45 6.85 -20.40
C LEU A 65 5.27 5.68 -19.83
N PRO A 66 6.53 5.94 -19.44
CA PRO A 66 7.29 4.98 -18.64
C PRO A 66 6.52 4.57 -17.38
N CYS A 67 6.60 3.30 -17.01
CA CYS A 67 5.91 2.76 -15.85
C CYS A 67 6.90 2.18 -14.84
N TYR A 68 6.71 2.53 -13.58
CA TYR A 68 7.44 2.00 -12.44
C TYR A 68 6.43 1.51 -11.41
N GLY A 69 6.82 0.54 -10.59
CA GLY A 69 5.94 0.03 -9.54
C GLY A 69 6.66 -0.11 -8.21
N ILE A 70 5.89 -0.03 -7.15
CA ILE A 70 6.34 -0.31 -5.80
C ILE A 70 5.27 -1.10 -5.05
N THR A 71 5.67 -2.18 -4.37
CA THR A 71 4.78 -2.82 -3.41
C THR A 71 4.85 -2.09 -2.09
N LEU A 72 3.76 -2.11 -1.33
CA LEU A 72 3.67 -1.41 -0.05
C LEU A 72 3.66 -2.39 1.14
N GLY A 73 4.42 -3.48 1.01
CA GLY A 73 4.58 -4.48 2.06
C GLY A 73 3.56 -5.60 2.03
N ASP A 74 3.73 -6.53 2.97
CA ASP A 74 2.96 -7.76 3.09
C ASP A 74 2.85 -8.52 1.76
N ILE A 75 4.02 -8.83 1.19
CA ILE A 75 4.14 -9.61 -0.05
C ILE A 75 3.68 -11.05 0.19
N GLY A 76 4.12 -11.63 1.32
CA GLY A 76 3.70 -12.93 1.79
C GLY A 76 2.92 -12.86 3.09
N TRP A 77 2.48 -14.01 3.58
CA TRP A 77 1.87 -14.14 4.89
C TRP A 77 2.66 -15.13 5.73
N ASN A 78 3.30 -14.66 6.77
CA ASN A 78 3.94 -15.51 7.76
C ASN A 78 2.92 -15.99 8.78
N THR A 79 2.65 -17.30 8.78
CA THR A 79 1.93 -17.93 9.89
C THR A 79 2.89 -18.67 10.79
N GLU A 80 2.50 -18.87 12.06
CA GLU A 80 3.36 -19.48 13.10
C GLU A 80 3.91 -20.86 12.76
N ASN A 81 3.24 -21.60 11.89
CA ASN A 81 3.48 -23.02 11.67
C ASN A 81 4.16 -23.34 10.35
N THR A 82 4.57 -22.33 9.56
CA THR A 82 5.05 -22.57 8.20
C THR A 82 6.25 -21.71 7.89
N ASP A 83 7.23 -22.31 7.25
CA ASP A 83 8.40 -21.62 6.71
C ASP A 83 8.08 -21.01 5.32
N TYR A 84 6.96 -20.26 5.24
CA TYR A 84 6.47 -19.67 3.99
C TYR A 84 7.47 -18.75 3.33
N THR A 85 8.34 -18.13 4.10
CA THR A 85 9.32 -17.21 3.56
C THR A 85 10.22 -17.89 2.52
N ASN A 86 10.52 -19.18 2.68
CA ASN A 86 11.32 -19.90 1.70
C ASN A 86 10.52 -20.34 0.46
N ASP A 87 9.23 -20.62 0.62
CA ASP A 87 8.38 -21.12 -0.47
C ASP A 87 7.62 -19.98 -1.17
N VAL A 88 7.03 -19.05 -0.42
CA VAL A 88 6.20 -17.96 -0.96
C VAL A 88 7.05 -16.85 -1.55
N PHE A 89 8.10 -16.39 -0.89
CA PHE A 89 8.90 -15.27 -1.37
C PHE A 89 9.55 -15.53 -2.74
N PRO A 90 10.21 -16.67 -3.01
CA PRO A 90 10.72 -16.96 -4.34
C PRO A 90 9.63 -17.01 -5.41
N LEU A 91 8.45 -17.53 -5.08
CA LEU A 91 7.32 -17.61 -6.01
C LEU A 91 6.73 -16.22 -6.27
N MET A 92 6.58 -15.39 -5.24
CA MET A 92 6.13 -14.00 -5.38
C MET A 92 7.15 -13.16 -6.15
N LYS A 93 8.45 -13.31 -5.87
CA LYS A 93 9.50 -12.67 -6.68
C LYS A 93 9.37 -13.03 -8.16
N LYS A 94 9.09 -14.30 -8.47
CA LYS A 94 8.88 -14.76 -9.85
C LYS A 94 7.61 -14.18 -10.47
N ALA A 95 6.53 -14.06 -9.71
CA ALA A 95 5.27 -13.45 -10.17
C ALA A 95 5.43 -11.96 -10.52
N MET A 96 6.28 -11.27 -9.76
CA MET A 96 6.52 -9.83 -9.88
C MET A 96 7.71 -9.45 -10.77
N GLN A 97 8.25 -10.41 -11.54
CA GLN A 97 9.33 -10.12 -12.48
C GLN A 97 8.84 -9.21 -13.62
N MET A 98 9.74 -8.37 -14.11
CA MET A 98 9.46 -7.39 -15.16
C MET A 98 8.88 -8.02 -16.44
N ASP A 99 9.27 -9.25 -16.78
CA ASP A 99 8.71 -9.99 -17.92
C ASP A 99 7.26 -10.47 -17.70
N LYS A 100 6.75 -10.37 -16.48
CA LYS A 100 5.37 -10.71 -16.09
C LYS A 100 4.49 -9.48 -15.94
N VAL A 101 4.95 -8.53 -15.15
CA VAL A 101 4.18 -7.31 -14.83
C VAL A 101 4.41 -6.16 -15.81
N GLY A 102 5.43 -6.27 -16.69
CA GLY A 102 5.73 -5.26 -17.71
C GLY A 102 6.50 -4.03 -17.22
N LEU A 103 6.79 -3.92 -15.92
CA LEU A 103 7.48 -2.79 -15.31
C LEU A 103 8.50 -3.24 -14.24
N PRO A 104 9.53 -2.45 -13.94
CA PRO A 104 10.36 -2.70 -12.76
C PRO A 104 9.53 -2.43 -11.50
N LEU A 105 9.46 -3.43 -10.61
CA LEU A 105 8.66 -3.40 -9.38
C LEU A 105 9.60 -3.45 -8.16
N PHE A 106 9.63 -2.38 -7.39
CA PHE A 106 10.41 -2.24 -6.16
C PHE A 106 9.59 -2.73 -4.96
N GLN A 107 10.26 -3.08 -3.85
CA GLN A 107 9.59 -3.75 -2.74
C GLN A 107 9.75 -2.99 -1.44
N VAL A 108 8.68 -2.85 -0.67
CA VAL A 108 8.66 -2.45 0.74
C VAL A 108 8.39 -3.69 1.58
N MET A 109 9.00 -3.79 2.75
CA MET A 109 8.77 -4.87 3.71
C MET A 109 7.55 -4.56 4.57
N GLY A 110 6.64 -5.55 4.74
CA GLY A 110 5.50 -5.50 5.64
C GLY A 110 5.69 -6.35 6.90
N ASN A 111 4.75 -6.26 7.84
CA ASN A 111 4.84 -7.01 9.10
C ASN A 111 4.68 -8.52 8.88
N HIS A 112 3.90 -8.96 7.90
CA HIS A 112 3.79 -10.38 7.55
C HIS A 112 4.99 -10.90 6.74
N ASP A 113 5.83 -10.03 6.22
CA ASP A 113 7.08 -10.40 5.58
C ASP A 113 8.19 -10.68 6.60
N ASN A 114 7.94 -10.43 7.89
CA ASN A 114 8.90 -10.64 8.96
C ASN A 114 8.70 -11.99 9.65
N LYS A 115 9.72 -12.85 9.58
CA LYS A 115 9.72 -14.20 10.18
C LYS A 115 9.59 -14.22 11.69
N VAL A 116 9.76 -13.12 12.38
CA VAL A 116 9.65 -13.06 13.83
C VAL A 116 8.28 -13.51 14.34
N ILE A 117 7.24 -13.35 13.54
CA ILE A 117 5.88 -13.82 13.82
C ILE A 117 5.84 -15.35 13.96
N ALA A 118 6.70 -16.08 13.27
CA ALA A 118 6.78 -17.54 13.32
C ALA A 118 7.62 -18.08 14.50
N VAL A 119 8.34 -17.23 15.23
CA VAL A 119 9.16 -17.62 16.38
C VAL A 119 8.29 -17.72 17.62
N SER A 120 8.47 -18.78 18.43
CA SER A 120 7.72 -18.88 19.69
C SER A 120 8.13 -17.76 20.67
N LYS A 121 7.19 -17.35 21.53
CA LYS A 121 7.40 -16.25 22.49
C LYS A 121 8.65 -16.44 23.34
N ASP A 122 8.88 -17.66 23.81
CA ASP A 122 10.00 -17.98 24.70
C ASP A 122 11.37 -17.99 24.00
N ASN A 123 11.35 -18.09 22.67
CA ASN A 123 12.56 -18.12 21.84
C ASN A 123 12.85 -16.81 21.12
N TYR A 124 11.96 -15.81 21.24
CA TYR A 124 12.16 -14.53 20.55
C TYR A 124 13.37 -13.77 21.10
N THR A 125 14.14 -13.21 20.18
CA THR A 125 15.20 -12.23 20.46
C THR A 125 15.25 -11.21 19.33
N VAL A 126 15.81 -10.04 19.55
CA VAL A 126 16.04 -9.01 18.52
C VAL A 126 16.84 -9.55 17.32
N ALA A 127 17.67 -10.57 17.53
CA ALA A 127 18.41 -11.20 16.45
C ALA A 127 17.47 -11.88 15.41
N HIS A 128 16.27 -12.27 15.79
CA HIS A 128 15.29 -12.85 14.89
C HIS A 128 14.70 -11.80 13.95
N ASP A 129 14.45 -10.59 14.44
CA ASP A 129 14.02 -9.46 13.60
C ASP A 129 15.09 -9.12 12.55
N ILE A 130 16.34 -8.97 12.97
CA ILE A 130 17.47 -8.73 12.05
C ILE A 130 17.60 -9.86 11.02
N ALA A 131 17.45 -11.12 11.44
CA ALA A 131 17.52 -12.26 10.53
C ALA A 131 16.36 -12.25 9.51
N ALA A 132 15.16 -11.83 9.92
CA ALA A 132 14.02 -11.71 9.04
C ALA A 132 14.21 -10.61 7.99
N GLN A 133 14.70 -9.43 8.39
CA GLN A 133 15.07 -8.36 7.47
C GLN A 133 16.12 -8.85 6.44
N ARG A 134 17.18 -9.53 6.88
CA ARG A 134 18.20 -10.09 5.98
C ARG A 134 17.64 -11.12 5.01
N ASN A 135 16.67 -11.94 5.45
CA ASN A 135 16.00 -12.89 4.57
C ASN A 135 15.18 -12.20 3.50
N PHE A 136 14.46 -11.13 3.86
CA PHE A 136 13.77 -10.27 2.90
C PHE A 136 14.77 -9.64 1.92
N GLU A 137 15.85 -9.05 2.42
CA GLU A 137 16.90 -8.42 1.62
C GLU A 137 17.55 -9.37 0.61
N TYR A 138 17.79 -10.60 1.01
CA TYR A 138 18.36 -11.63 0.13
C TYR A 138 17.48 -11.91 -1.10
N ILE A 139 16.16 -11.81 -0.93
CA ILE A 139 15.20 -12.14 -1.98
C ILE A 139 14.79 -10.90 -2.77
N PHE A 140 14.44 -9.82 -2.09
CA PHE A 140 13.79 -8.64 -2.69
C PHE A 140 14.69 -7.40 -2.79
N GLY A 141 15.77 -7.33 -2.03
CA GLY A 141 16.64 -6.17 -1.95
C GLY A 141 16.50 -5.42 -0.62
N PRO A 142 17.18 -4.27 -0.47
CA PRO A 142 17.27 -3.57 0.81
C PRO A 142 15.90 -3.15 1.34
N VAL A 143 15.75 -3.14 2.67
CA VAL A 143 14.51 -2.70 3.35
C VAL A 143 14.43 -1.18 3.51
N ASN A 144 15.57 -0.47 3.38
CA ASN A 144 15.64 0.99 3.36
C ASN A 144 16.47 1.41 2.15
N TYR A 145 15.88 2.17 1.23
CA TYR A 145 16.54 2.65 0.02
C TYR A 145 15.84 3.84 -0.58
N SER A 146 16.53 4.55 -1.46
CA SER A 146 15.96 5.65 -2.22
C SER A 146 16.48 5.65 -3.67
N PHE A 147 15.77 6.32 -4.54
CA PHE A 147 16.17 6.58 -5.92
C PHE A 147 15.41 7.75 -6.52
N ASP A 148 15.99 8.35 -7.55
CA ASP A 148 15.37 9.45 -8.27
C ASP A 148 14.72 9.00 -9.58
N ARG A 149 13.60 9.64 -9.93
CA ARG A 149 13.03 9.67 -11.27
C ARG A 149 12.61 11.10 -11.61
N GLY A 150 13.31 11.70 -12.55
CA GLY A 150 13.09 13.12 -12.88
C GLY A 150 13.18 14.01 -11.65
N ASN A 151 12.13 14.77 -11.40
CA ASN A 151 12.01 15.67 -10.25
C ASN A 151 11.35 15.01 -9.02
N VAL A 152 11.35 13.70 -8.97
CA VAL A 152 10.81 12.93 -7.84
C VAL A 152 11.91 12.15 -7.17
N HIS A 153 11.95 12.24 -5.85
CA HIS A 153 12.77 11.41 -4.98
C HIS A 153 11.87 10.38 -4.30
N ILE A 154 12.10 9.10 -4.58
CA ILE A 154 11.31 8.00 -4.03
C ILE A 154 12.13 7.36 -2.91
N VAL A 155 11.53 7.25 -1.74
CA VAL A 155 12.12 6.65 -0.54
C VAL A 155 11.26 5.47 -0.11
N ALA A 156 11.86 4.31 0.11
CA ALA A 156 11.21 3.15 0.70
C ALA A 156 11.87 2.80 2.02
N MET A 157 11.09 2.67 3.09
CA MET A 157 11.59 2.35 4.42
C MET A 157 10.73 1.32 5.13
N ASP A 158 11.40 0.41 5.84
CA ASP A 158 10.78 -0.42 6.87
C ASP A 158 10.37 0.48 8.06
N ASN A 159 9.08 0.52 8.35
CA ASN A 159 8.52 1.30 9.45
C ASN A 159 7.89 0.44 10.55
N ILE A 160 8.43 -0.76 10.76
CA ILE A 160 7.90 -1.73 11.68
C ILE A 160 8.94 -2.07 12.74
N ILE A 161 8.55 -1.96 14.01
CA ILE A 161 9.39 -2.31 15.15
C ILE A 161 8.75 -3.48 15.88
N PHE A 162 9.53 -4.53 16.11
CA PHE A 162 9.14 -5.69 16.91
C PHE A 162 9.80 -5.64 18.29
N PRO A 163 9.14 -5.08 19.31
CA PRO A 163 9.67 -5.08 20.68
C PRO A 163 9.65 -6.46 21.32
N SER A 164 8.72 -7.32 20.89
CA SER A 164 8.60 -8.69 21.37
C SER A 164 7.98 -9.61 20.30
N HIS A 165 7.85 -10.90 20.63
CA HIS A 165 7.17 -11.85 19.75
C HIS A 165 5.74 -11.42 19.43
N LYS A 166 5.42 -11.31 18.15
CA LYS A 166 4.13 -10.88 17.59
C LYS A 166 3.67 -9.46 17.92
N ASP A 167 4.30 -8.79 18.87
CA ASP A 167 3.99 -7.39 19.12
C ASP A 167 4.79 -6.56 18.13
N TYR A 168 4.12 -5.83 17.29
CA TYR A 168 4.75 -4.87 16.40
C TYR A 168 4.05 -3.51 16.51
N SER A 169 4.78 -2.48 16.18
CA SER A 169 4.27 -1.13 16.15
C SER A 169 4.85 -0.35 14.97
N LEU A 170 4.10 0.64 14.52
CA LEU A 170 4.63 1.68 13.67
C LEU A 170 5.80 2.39 14.36
N GLY A 171 6.89 2.60 13.65
CA GLY A 171 8.03 3.37 14.15
C GLY A 171 9.27 3.24 13.28
N PHE A 172 10.23 4.09 13.56
CA PHE A 172 11.54 4.06 12.93
C PHE A 172 12.64 4.02 14.00
N ARG A 173 13.70 3.27 13.74
CA ARG A 173 14.88 3.26 14.59
C ARG A 173 15.70 4.53 14.39
N ASP A 174 16.52 4.90 15.37
CA ASP A 174 17.35 6.12 15.29
C ASP A 174 18.33 6.07 14.10
N ASP A 175 18.87 4.89 13.80
CA ASP A 175 19.76 4.70 12.65
C ASP A 175 19.04 4.92 11.30
N GLN A 176 17.77 4.56 11.19
CA GLN A 176 16.95 4.82 10.00
C GLN A 176 16.65 6.32 9.84
N VAL A 177 16.37 7.04 10.94
CA VAL A 177 16.16 8.49 10.90
C VAL A 177 17.44 9.22 10.47
N GLU A 178 18.60 8.78 10.97
CA GLU A 178 19.87 9.37 10.57
C GLU A 178 20.22 9.06 9.10
N TRP A 179 19.95 7.84 8.64
CA TRP A 179 20.08 7.47 7.24
C TRP A 179 19.20 8.37 6.34
N LEU A 180 17.92 8.56 6.69
CA LEU A 180 16.99 9.41 5.94
C LEU A 180 17.45 10.87 5.95
N ARG A 181 17.93 11.39 7.08
CA ARG A 181 18.49 12.75 7.19
C ARG A 181 19.65 12.96 6.22
N GLN A 182 20.56 11.99 6.17
CA GLN A 182 21.71 12.05 5.27
C GLN A 182 21.25 11.96 3.82
N ASP A 183 20.38 11.03 3.47
CA ASP A 183 19.84 10.85 2.14
C ASP A 183 19.17 12.14 1.63
N LEU A 184 18.21 12.67 2.39
CA LEU A 184 17.50 13.91 2.04
C LEU A 184 18.37 15.16 2.03
N SER A 185 19.59 15.12 2.60
CA SER A 185 20.53 16.24 2.54
C SER A 185 21.11 16.45 1.13
N TYR A 186 21.09 15.42 0.29
CA TYR A 186 21.54 15.47 -1.10
C TYR A 186 20.41 15.81 -2.08
N VAL A 187 19.17 15.89 -1.60
CA VAL A 187 17.98 16.09 -2.45
C VAL A 187 17.56 17.55 -2.45
N SER A 188 17.37 18.13 -3.65
CA SER A 188 16.87 19.50 -3.78
C SER A 188 15.45 19.63 -3.24
N LYS A 189 15.16 20.73 -2.55
CA LYS A 189 13.86 20.93 -1.88
C LYS A 189 12.72 21.28 -2.82
N ASP A 190 13.00 21.54 -4.08
CA ASP A 190 12.02 21.71 -5.15
C ASP A 190 11.54 20.38 -5.78
N LYS A 191 12.16 19.27 -5.38
CA LYS A 191 11.66 17.94 -5.75
C LYS A 191 10.44 17.53 -4.93
N MET A 192 9.58 16.73 -5.53
CA MET A 192 8.58 15.95 -4.81
C MET A 192 9.25 14.75 -4.13
N VAL A 193 8.81 14.43 -2.91
CA VAL A 193 9.18 13.19 -2.23
C VAL A 193 7.98 12.25 -2.18
N ILE A 194 8.15 11.03 -2.68
CA ILE A 194 7.23 9.92 -2.48
C ILE A 194 7.85 8.99 -1.44
N PHE A 195 7.25 8.94 -0.26
CA PHE A 195 7.72 8.18 0.89
C PHE A 195 6.87 6.92 1.06
N CYS A 196 7.44 5.76 0.78
CA CYS A 196 6.76 4.47 0.74
C CYS A 196 7.08 3.66 1.99
N VAL A 197 6.04 3.28 2.71
CA VAL A 197 6.10 2.50 3.95
C VAL A 197 4.97 1.47 3.96
N HIS A 198 4.98 0.56 4.93
CA HIS A 198 3.88 -0.39 5.05
C HIS A 198 2.76 0.11 5.94
N ILE A 199 3.05 0.47 7.19
CA ILE A 199 2.02 0.94 8.14
C ILE A 199 1.74 2.42 7.92
N PRO A 200 0.47 2.86 7.82
CA PRO A 200 0.12 4.27 7.69
C PRO A 200 0.66 5.11 8.84
N MET A 201 1.24 6.26 8.52
CA MET A 201 1.88 7.13 9.51
C MET A 201 0.88 8.00 10.28
N ARG A 202 -0.15 8.52 9.62
CA ARG A 202 -1.27 9.29 10.19
C ARG A 202 -0.85 10.37 11.19
N ALA A 203 0.30 11.04 10.94
CA ALA A 203 0.87 12.03 11.85
C ALA A 203 0.97 11.56 13.32
N SER A 204 1.18 10.25 13.54
CA SER A 204 1.19 9.64 14.87
C SER A 204 2.41 10.05 15.69
N ASN A 205 2.31 9.87 17.02
CA ASN A 205 3.42 10.08 17.94
C ASN A 205 4.21 8.80 18.24
N ASN A 206 4.08 7.78 17.42
CA ASN A 206 4.87 6.56 17.55
C ASN A 206 6.37 6.84 17.32
N GLN A 207 7.21 5.91 17.73
CA GLN A 207 8.67 6.08 17.75
C GLN A 207 9.20 6.71 16.45
N ASN A 208 9.78 7.91 16.57
CA ASN A 208 10.44 8.66 15.49
C ASN A 208 9.56 9.05 14.28
N VAL A 209 8.25 8.81 14.30
CA VAL A 209 7.36 9.20 13.17
C VAL A 209 7.40 10.70 12.96
N GLN A 210 7.29 11.49 14.03
CA GLN A 210 7.35 12.95 13.93
C GLN A 210 8.71 13.44 13.43
N ALA A 211 9.81 12.78 13.84
CA ALA A 211 11.15 13.13 13.36
C ALA A 211 11.28 12.90 11.85
N VAL A 212 10.70 11.82 11.33
CA VAL A 212 10.63 11.54 9.89
C VAL A 212 9.79 12.59 9.16
N LEU A 213 8.59 12.91 9.66
CA LEU A 213 7.72 13.91 9.05
C LEU A 213 8.37 15.31 8.99
N GLU A 214 9.10 15.71 10.03
CA GLU A 214 9.86 16.97 10.04
C GLU A 214 11.02 16.98 9.02
N LEU A 215 11.62 15.82 8.71
CA LEU A 215 12.62 15.71 7.64
C LEU A 215 12.01 15.84 6.23
N LEU A 216 10.78 15.38 6.05
CA LEU A 216 10.05 15.44 4.78
C LEU A 216 9.44 16.83 4.51
N LYS A 217 8.98 17.52 5.54
CA LYS A 217 8.26 18.79 5.46
C LYS A 217 8.91 19.92 4.61
N PRO A 218 10.25 20.05 4.50
CA PRO A 218 10.86 21.11 3.69
C PRO A 218 10.72 20.94 2.18
N PHE A 219 10.24 19.79 1.68
CA PHE A 219 10.13 19.53 0.24
C PHE A 219 8.87 20.17 -0.35
N ALA A 220 8.91 20.45 -1.66
CA ALA A 220 7.84 21.17 -2.34
C ALA A 220 6.51 20.43 -2.30
N GLU A 221 6.55 19.10 -2.39
CA GLU A 221 5.38 18.23 -2.32
C GLU A 221 5.80 16.88 -1.70
N VAL A 222 4.97 16.35 -0.81
CA VAL A 222 5.25 15.10 -0.10
C VAL A 222 4.03 14.20 -0.14
N HIS A 223 4.21 13.00 -0.66
CA HIS A 223 3.23 11.94 -0.61
C HIS A 223 3.74 10.76 0.21
N VAL A 224 2.92 10.27 1.13
CA VAL A 224 3.17 9.03 1.86
C VAL A 224 2.29 7.94 1.28
N MET A 225 2.89 6.83 0.85
CA MET A 225 2.20 5.68 0.27
C MET A 225 2.29 4.51 1.25
N SER A 226 1.16 3.95 1.65
CA SER A 226 1.09 2.85 2.62
C SER A 226 0.00 1.83 2.30
N GLY A 227 0.04 0.67 2.96
CA GLY A 227 -0.93 -0.42 2.87
C GLY A 227 -1.42 -0.85 4.25
N HIS A 228 -1.27 -2.12 4.60
CA HIS A 228 -1.47 -2.71 5.92
C HIS A 228 -2.93 -2.85 6.37
N THR A 229 -3.76 -1.87 6.08
CA THR A 229 -5.10 -1.76 6.69
C THR A 229 -6.17 -2.57 5.97
N HIS A 230 -5.92 -2.96 4.71
CA HIS A 230 -6.88 -3.61 3.81
C HIS A 230 -8.16 -2.78 3.62
N TYR A 231 -8.01 -1.47 3.54
CA TYR A 231 -9.03 -0.51 3.12
C TYR A 231 -8.37 0.72 2.48
N ALA A 232 -9.13 1.49 1.71
CA ALA A 232 -8.66 2.71 1.09
C ALA A 232 -8.95 3.92 1.99
N GLU A 233 -7.94 4.76 2.22
CA GLU A 233 -8.08 5.99 2.98
C GLU A 233 -7.10 7.02 2.45
N ASN A 234 -7.55 8.26 2.24
CA ASN A 234 -6.71 9.31 1.72
C ASN A 234 -6.83 10.53 2.62
N ASN A 235 -5.73 10.90 3.28
CA ASN A 235 -5.70 11.94 4.28
C ASN A 235 -4.77 13.08 3.87
N VAL A 236 -5.29 14.30 3.85
CA VAL A 236 -4.50 15.50 3.54
C VAL A 236 -4.09 16.19 4.82
N TYR A 237 -2.80 16.12 5.14
CA TYR A 237 -2.18 16.87 6.24
C TYR A 237 -1.52 18.14 5.72
N ASP A 238 -1.20 19.07 6.63
CA ASP A 238 -0.54 20.33 6.23
C ASP A 238 0.88 20.13 5.69
N SER A 239 1.52 18.98 6.02
CA SER A 239 2.89 18.66 5.64
C SER A 239 3.00 17.60 4.55
N HIS A 240 1.94 16.83 4.27
CA HIS A 240 1.97 15.73 3.31
C HIS A 240 0.56 15.27 2.97
N TYR A 241 0.46 14.52 1.88
CA TYR A 241 -0.73 13.77 1.50
C TYR A 241 -0.45 12.27 1.72
N GLU A 242 -1.22 11.63 2.59
CA GLU A 242 -1.09 10.20 2.86
C GLU A 242 -2.15 9.40 2.11
N HIS A 243 -1.70 8.43 1.31
CA HIS A 243 -2.50 7.48 0.58
C HIS A 243 -2.37 6.10 1.23
N VAL A 244 -3.43 5.62 1.85
CA VAL A 244 -3.55 4.27 2.38
C VAL A 244 -4.29 3.42 1.35
N HIS A 245 -3.64 2.39 0.85
CA HIS A 245 -4.16 1.62 -0.27
C HIS A 245 -4.96 0.41 0.19
N GLY A 246 -6.06 0.16 -0.51
CA GLY A 246 -6.73 -1.14 -0.42
C GLY A 246 -5.81 -2.28 -0.87
N ALA A 247 -5.98 -3.45 -0.28
CA ALA A 247 -5.12 -4.60 -0.50
C ALA A 247 -5.37 -5.26 -1.87
N ALA A 248 -4.30 -5.67 -2.54
CA ALA A 248 -4.38 -6.48 -3.75
C ALA A 248 -5.01 -7.85 -3.48
N CYS A 249 -4.91 -8.36 -2.26
CA CYS A 249 -5.57 -9.62 -1.84
C CYS A 249 -7.04 -9.43 -1.45
N GLY A 250 -7.56 -8.20 -1.43
CA GLY A 250 -8.87 -7.93 -0.83
C GLY A 250 -8.91 -8.36 0.63
N ALA A 251 -9.99 -9.00 1.07
CA ALA A 251 -10.04 -9.65 2.39
C ALA A 251 -9.29 -10.99 2.35
N TRP A 252 -7.95 -10.94 2.39
CA TRP A 252 -7.06 -12.12 2.49
C TRP A 252 -7.36 -13.24 1.49
N TRP A 253 -7.64 -12.91 0.25
CA TRP A 253 -8.02 -13.84 -0.81
C TRP A 253 -9.34 -14.61 -0.58
N HIS A 254 -10.08 -14.32 0.48
CA HIS A 254 -11.42 -14.89 0.70
C HIS A 254 -12.48 -14.25 -0.19
N SER A 255 -12.25 -13.02 -0.61
CA SER A 255 -13.14 -12.27 -1.51
C SER A 255 -12.33 -11.40 -2.49
N THR A 256 -13.05 -10.70 -3.38
CA THR A 256 -12.48 -9.73 -4.32
C THR A 256 -12.70 -8.28 -3.86
N ILE A 257 -13.04 -8.07 -2.59
CA ILE A 257 -13.25 -6.77 -1.98
C ILE A 257 -12.51 -6.68 -0.65
N ASN A 258 -12.11 -5.48 -0.29
CA ASN A 258 -11.57 -5.14 1.01
C ASN A 258 -12.70 -5.03 2.06
N THR A 259 -12.31 -4.88 3.31
CA THR A 259 -13.25 -4.82 4.42
C THR A 259 -14.18 -3.59 4.37
N ASP A 260 -13.77 -2.53 3.70
CA ASP A 260 -14.52 -1.29 3.47
C ASP A 260 -15.34 -1.30 2.16
N GLY A 261 -15.39 -2.42 1.46
CA GLY A 261 -16.07 -2.54 0.18
C GLY A 261 -15.26 -2.05 -1.04
N THR A 262 -14.08 -1.46 -0.85
CA THR A 262 -13.15 -1.17 -1.93
C THR A 262 -12.79 -2.47 -2.64
N PRO A 263 -12.87 -2.56 -3.97
CA PRO A 263 -12.44 -3.75 -4.70
C PRO A 263 -10.97 -4.06 -4.42
N ASN A 264 -10.55 -5.33 -4.52
CA ASN A 264 -9.13 -5.63 -4.55
C ASN A 264 -8.48 -4.99 -5.78
N GLY A 265 -7.26 -4.46 -5.62
CA GLY A 265 -6.63 -3.70 -6.71
C GLY A 265 -5.31 -3.06 -6.33
N TYR A 266 -5.00 -1.99 -7.01
CA TYR A 266 -3.78 -1.21 -6.85
C TYR A 266 -4.01 0.22 -7.33
N ALA A 267 -3.13 1.15 -6.97
CA ALA A 267 -3.25 2.53 -7.46
C ALA A 267 -2.28 2.81 -8.62
N ILE A 268 -2.65 3.71 -9.50
CA ILE A 268 -1.82 4.23 -10.60
C ILE A 268 -1.77 5.75 -10.47
N TYR A 269 -0.59 6.28 -10.20
CA TYR A 269 -0.31 7.71 -10.08
C TYR A 269 0.37 8.22 -11.33
N LYS A 270 -0.22 9.19 -12.01
CA LYS A 270 0.42 9.90 -13.09
C LYS A 270 1.26 11.04 -12.52
N VAL A 271 2.54 10.88 -12.57
CA VAL A 271 3.52 11.87 -12.12
C VAL A 271 3.88 12.79 -13.28
N LYS A 272 3.94 14.10 -13.01
CA LYS A 272 4.34 15.12 -13.96
C LYS A 272 5.23 16.18 -13.29
N GLY A 273 6.50 16.21 -13.68
CA GLY A 273 7.47 17.08 -13.01
C GLY A 273 7.67 16.69 -11.56
N ALA A 274 7.36 17.59 -10.66
CA ALA A 274 7.45 17.40 -9.21
C ALA A 274 6.05 17.33 -8.53
N THR A 275 5.04 16.80 -9.23
CA THR A 275 3.67 16.69 -8.70
C THR A 275 2.97 15.42 -9.20
N ILE A 276 1.94 14.99 -8.50
CA ILE A 276 0.97 14.00 -8.97
C ILE A 276 -0.14 14.74 -9.71
N ASP A 277 -0.15 14.59 -11.06
CA ASP A 277 -1.12 15.24 -11.94
C ASP A 277 -2.52 14.64 -11.80
N ASN A 278 -2.59 13.30 -11.67
CA ASN A 278 -3.82 12.54 -11.49
C ASN A 278 -3.49 11.15 -10.92
N TRP A 279 -4.49 10.50 -10.35
CA TRP A 279 -4.37 9.12 -9.94
C TRP A 279 -5.73 8.41 -9.90
N VAL A 280 -5.70 7.09 -10.03
CA VAL A 280 -6.86 6.22 -9.92
C VAL A 280 -6.53 5.02 -9.04
N TYR A 281 -7.51 4.51 -8.32
CA TYR A 281 -7.44 3.19 -7.72
C TYR A 281 -7.99 2.19 -8.74
N LYS A 282 -7.11 1.37 -9.31
CA LYS A 282 -7.46 0.39 -10.33
C LYS A 282 -7.97 -0.90 -9.68
N ALA A 283 -9.27 -1.08 -9.66
CA ALA A 283 -9.89 -2.34 -9.25
C ALA A 283 -9.49 -3.46 -10.23
N THR A 284 -8.98 -4.58 -9.73
CA THR A 284 -8.56 -5.73 -10.54
C THR A 284 -9.74 -6.28 -11.33
N GLY A 285 -9.57 -6.37 -12.65
CA GLY A 285 -10.60 -6.87 -13.57
C GLY A 285 -11.68 -5.86 -13.96
N PHE A 286 -11.60 -4.61 -13.51
CA PHE A 286 -12.53 -3.53 -13.86
C PHE A 286 -11.86 -2.46 -14.71
N ASP A 287 -12.67 -1.60 -15.30
CA ASP A 287 -12.19 -0.41 -16.00
C ASP A 287 -11.53 0.58 -15.02
N PRO A 288 -10.49 1.34 -15.42
CA PRO A 288 -9.91 2.40 -14.57
C PRO A 288 -10.91 3.46 -14.11
N ASP A 289 -11.99 3.68 -14.83
CA ASP A 289 -13.05 4.63 -14.47
C ASP A 289 -13.96 4.12 -13.35
N PHE A 290 -13.85 2.86 -12.95
CA PHE A 290 -14.62 2.29 -11.84
C PHE A 290 -14.03 2.75 -10.50
N GLN A 291 -14.41 3.95 -10.05
CA GLN A 291 -13.91 4.60 -8.83
C GLN A 291 -14.97 4.72 -7.73
N ILE A 292 -16.22 4.35 -8.03
CA ILE A 292 -17.37 4.57 -7.17
C ILE A 292 -18.35 3.42 -7.28
N ARG A 293 -18.98 3.05 -6.16
CA ARG A 293 -20.16 2.20 -6.11
C ARG A 293 -21.33 2.96 -5.49
N LEU A 294 -22.46 2.95 -6.18
CA LEU A 294 -23.68 3.60 -5.74
C LEU A 294 -24.68 2.57 -5.21
N TYR A 295 -25.37 2.95 -4.15
CA TYR A 295 -26.48 2.19 -3.57
C TYR A 295 -27.70 3.10 -3.44
N ARG A 296 -28.92 2.56 -3.68
CA ARG A 296 -30.13 3.19 -3.16
C ARG A 296 -30.24 2.87 -1.67
N GLY A 297 -30.80 3.81 -0.90
CA GLY A 297 -30.99 3.57 0.54
C GLY A 297 -31.84 2.34 0.83
N SER A 298 -32.86 2.09 0.00
CA SER A 298 -33.71 0.88 0.09
C SER A 298 -32.97 -0.43 -0.19
N ASP A 299 -31.87 -0.40 -0.93
CA ASP A 299 -31.09 -1.60 -1.26
C ASP A 299 -30.13 -1.99 -0.12
N ILE A 300 -29.97 -1.10 0.89
CA ILE A 300 -29.14 -1.33 2.07
C ILE A 300 -29.98 -2.03 3.16
N PHE A 301 -30.48 -3.20 2.85
CA PHE A 301 -31.28 -4.01 3.77
C PHE A 301 -30.78 -5.46 3.76
N MET A 302 -30.56 -6.02 4.95
CA MET A 302 -30.23 -7.43 5.11
C MET A 302 -31.30 -8.09 5.98
N GLU A 303 -32.19 -8.87 5.35
CA GLU A 303 -33.23 -9.62 6.02
C GLU A 303 -32.64 -10.72 6.92
N GLY A 304 -33.15 -10.83 8.15
CA GLY A 304 -32.78 -11.88 9.09
C GLY A 304 -31.44 -11.70 9.79
N TYR A 305 -30.74 -10.60 9.55
CA TYR A 305 -29.50 -10.26 10.25
C TYR A 305 -29.74 -9.10 11.23
N THR A 306 -29.62 -9.39 12.53
CA THR A 306 -29.63 -8.36 13.58
C THR A 306 -28.19 -8.18 14.06
N PRO A 307 -27.39 -7.34 13.43
CA PRO A 307 -26.01 -7.16 13.83
C PRO A 307 -25.93 -6.35 15.11
N SER A 308 -24.94 -6.66 15.93
CA SER A 308 -24.41 -5.71 16.91
C SER A 308 -23.85 -4.45 16.23
N TYR A 309 -23.73 -4.46 14.93
CA TYR A 309 -23.34 -3.37 14.04
C TYR A 309 -24.60 -2.82 13.38
N GLN A 310 -24.85 -1.54 13.60
CA GLN A 310 -26.02 -0.87 13.04
C GLN A 310 -25.84 -0.67 11.54
N PHE A 311 -26.54 -1.45 10.73
CA PHE A 311 -26.85 -1.02 9.38
C PHE A 311 -27.84 0.14 9.49
N TYR A 312 -27.42 1.32 9.17
CA TYR A 312 -28.34 2.43 9.10
C TYR A 312 -29.21 2.23 7.86
N TYR A 313 -30.50 1.93 8.09
CA TYR A 313 -31.49 2.02 7.03
C TYR A 313 -31.45 3.45 6.49
N LYS A 314 -31.16 3.54 5.21
CA LYS A 314 -31.27 4.80 4.48
C LYS A 314 -32.64 4.83 3.84
N GLY A 315 -33.29 5.99 3.81
CA GLY A 315 -34.61 6.14 3.19
C GLY A 315 -34.58 5.79 1.70
N ASP A 316 -35.75 5.45 1.14
CA ASP A 316 -35.89 5.08 -0.28
C ASP A 316 -35.51 6.23 -1.24
N ASP A 317 -35.50 7.45 -0.74
CA ASP A 317 -35.14 8.68 -1.44
C ASP A 317 -33.66 9.04 -1.31
N GLN A 318 -32.85 8.20 -0.63
CA GLN A 318 -31.44 8.45 -0.43
C GLN A 318 -30.56 7.62 -1.38
N ILE A 319 -29.44 8.20 -1.77
CA ILE A 319 -28.36 7.54 -2.52
C ILE A 319 -27.12 7.55 -1.63
N VAL A 320 -26.44 6.42 -1.52
CA VAL A 320 -25.17 6.28 -0.83
C VAL A 320 -24.09 5.94 -1.82
N ALA A 321 -22.92 6.56 -1.69
CA ALA A 321 -21.77 6.34 -2.53
C ALA A 321 -20.59 5.88 -1.69
N ASN A 322 -19.92 4.79 -2.10
CA ASN A 322 -18.60 4.43 -1.65
C ASN A 322 -17.60 4.84 -2.73
N ILE A 323 -16.65 5.73 -2.40
CA ILE A 323 -15.70 6.33 -3.33
C ILE A 323 -14.29 6.12 -2.79
N TRP A 324 -13.57 5.15 -3.32
CA TRP A 324 -12.30 4.69 -2.77
C TRP A 324 -11.05 5.51 -3.12
N ASN A 325 -11.16 6.49 -4.02
CA ASN A 325 -10.08 7.43 -4.30
C ASN A 325 -10.35 8.86 -3.81
N SER A 326 -11.39 9.08 -2.99
CA SER A 326 -11.68 10.38 -2.39
C SER A 326 -10.77 10.68 -1.19
N ASP A 327 -10.47 11.95 -0.97
CA ASP A 327 -9.80 12.43 0.23
C ASP A 327 -10.75 13.20 1.17
N ASP A 328 -10.25 13.53 2.35
CA ASP A 328 -11.02 14.14 3.43
C ASP A 328 -11.17 15.67 3.32
N ARG A 329 -10.42 16.35 2.43
CA ARG A 329 -10.36 17.82 2.36
C ARG A 329 -10.76 18.41 1.01
N ASN A 330 -10.37 17.78 -0.09
CA ASN A 330 -10.42 18.40 -1.42
C ASN A 330 -11.59 17.93 -2.27
N TRP A 331 -12.18 16.78 -1.92
CA TRP A 331 -13.24 16.19 -2.69
C TRP A 331 -14.61 16.79 -2.38
N LYS A 332 -15.36 17.04 -3.45
CA LYS A 332 -16.81 17.33 -3.41
C LYS A 332 -17.51 16.32 -4.29
N VAL A 333 -18.56 15.73 -3.77
CA VAL A 333 -19.38 14.75 -4.49
C VAL A 333 -20.71 15.38 -4.84
N GLU A 334 -20.90 15.62 -6.11
CA GLU A 334 -22.11 16.29 -6.63
C GLU A 334 -23.05 15.26 -7.25
N VAL A 335 -24.35 15.43 -7.03
CA VAL A 335 -25.39 14.58 -7.60
C VAL A 335 -26.06 15.29 -8.76
N TYR A 336 -26.11 14.61 -9.90
CA TYR A 336 -26.77 15.09 -11.10
C TYR A 336 -27.88 14.12 -11.50
N GLU A 337 -29.05 14.66 -11.83
CA GLU A 337 -30.16 13.91 -12.41
C GLU A 337 -30.53 14.52 -13.77
N ASN A 338 -30.52 13.70 -14.81
CA ASN A 338 -30.80 14.15 -16.17
C ASN A 338 -29.95 15.36 -16.61
N GLY A 339 -28.68 15.42 -16.16
CA GLY A 339 -27.75 16.51 -16.49
C GLY A 339 -27.89 17.76 -15.62
N ASN A 340 -28.84 17.81 -14.68
CA ASN A 340 -29.02 18.92 -13.74
C ASN A 340 -28.46 18.57 -12.39
N LYS A 341 -27.70 19.50 -11.78
CA LYS A 341 -27.23 19.34 -10.39
C LYS A 341 -28.42 19.37 -9.45
N THR A 342 -28.61 18.31 -8.68
CA THR A 342 -29.70 18.17 -7.70
C THR A 342 -29.23 18.35 -6.26
N GLY A 343 -27.92 18.14 -5.99
CA GLY A 343 -27.38 18.30 -4.65
C GLY A 343 -25.89 17.98 -4.56
N GLU A 344 -25.41 17.96 -3.33
CA GLU A 344 -24.08 17.48 -2.94
C GLU A 344 -24.24 16.41 -1.88
N MET A 345 -23.39 15.38 -1.93
CA MET A 345 -23.36 14.34 -0.89
C MET A 345 -22.60 14.82 0.33
N THR A 346 -23.06 14.42 1.50
CA THR A 346 -22.35 14.62 2.76
C THR A 346 -21.59 13.36 3.11
N ARG A 347 -20.30 13.50 3.43
CA ARG A 347 -19.49 12.39 3.92
C ARG A 347 -19.99 11.94 5.29
N GLU A 348 -20.17 10.65 5.45
CA GLU A 348 -20.57 10.06 6.70
C GLU A 348 -19.82 8.77 6.99
N LYS A 349 -19.75 8.43 8.27
CA LYS A 349 -19.21 7.17 8.76
C LYS A 349 -20.28 6.10 8.72
N SER A 350 -20.10 5.08 7.90
CA SER A 350 -21.08 4.02 7.70
C SER A 350 -20.40 2.69 7.37
N LEU A 351 -21.13 1.60 7.50
CA LEU A 351 -20.71 0.32 6.93
C LEU A 351 -20.95 0.36 5.42
N ASP A 352 -19.99 -0.15 4.65
CA ASP A 352 -20.23 -0.42 3.25
C ASP A 352 -21.20 -1.61 3.11
N ALA A 353 -22.27 -1.39 2.34
CA ALA A 353 -23.34 -2.39 2.21
C ALA A 353 -22.85 -3.67 1.49
N TRP A 354 -21.96 -3.52 0.49
CA TRP A 354 -21.41 -4.67 -0.22
C TRP A 354 -20.40 -5.42 0.64
N GLY A 355 -19.45 -4.69 1.27
CA GLY A 355 -18.45 -5.28 2.17
C GLY A 355 -19.10 -6.07 3.29
N ALA A 356 -20.00 -5.46 4.02
CA ALA A 356 -20.72 -6.09 5.10
C ALA A 356 -21.61 -7.24 4.63
N GLY A 357 -22.39 -7.03 3.57
CA GLY A 357 -23.28 -8.05 3.02
C GLY A 357 -22.55 -9.27 2.50
N TYR A 358 -21.44 -9.08 1.82
CA TYR A 358 -20.67 -10.19 1.27
C TYR A 358 -19.89 -10.95 2.36
N HIS A 359 -19.14 -10.26 3.20
CA HIS A 359 -18.32 -10.92 4.21
C HIS A 359 -19.17 -11.60 5.31
N VAL A 360 -20.19 -10.93 5.78
CA VAL A 360 -21.04 -11.48 6.84
C VAL A 360 -22.14 -12.38 6.29
N GLY A 361 -22.83 -11.94 5.24
CA GLY A 361 -23.96 -12.68 4.68
C GLY A 361 -23.52 -13.88 3.85
N VAL A 362 -22.69 -13.67 2.83
CA VAL A 362 -22.30 -14.73 1.87
C VAL A 362 -21.23 -15.64 2.45
N LEU A 363 -20.17 -15.07 3.00
CA LEU A 363 -19.05 -15.85 3.54
C LEU A 363 -19.30 -16.33 4.97
N SER A 364 -20.40 -15.93 5.60
CA SER A 364 -20.70 -16.23 7.01
C SER A 364 -19.52 -15.91 7.95
N ALA A 365 -18.75 -14.91 7.60
CA ALA A 365 -17.61 -14.50 8.40
C ALA A 365 -18.11 -13.94 9.73
N ASN A 366 -17.46 -14.34 10.82
CA ASN A 366 -17.73 -13.69 12.10
C ASN A 366 -17.24 -12.24 12.01
N PRO A 367 -18.10 -11.23 12.17
CA PRO A 367 -17.70 -9.83 12.12
C PRO A 367 -16.57 -9.47 13.08
N ASP A 368 -16.48 -10.20 14.21
CA ASP A 368 -15.47 -9.98 15.24
C ASP A 368 -14.10 -10.62 14.91
N SER A 369 -14.05 -11.60 13.99
CA SER A 369 -12.85 -12.34 13.66
C SER A 369 -12.11 -11.81 12.42
N HIS A 370 -12.76 -11.02 11.58
CA HIS A 370 -12.23 -10.56 10.29
C HIS A 370 -12.05 -9.04 10.21
N GLY A 371 -11.82 -8.43 11.36
CA GLY A 371 -11.65 -7.00 11.43
C GLY A 371 -12.97 -6.24 11.33
N LYS A 372 -12.95 -5.08 11.87
CA LYS A 372 -14.10 -4.18 11.92
C LYS A 372 -14.48 -3.80 10.49
N THR A 373 -15.68 -4.15 10.09
CA THR A 373 -16.28 -3.70 8.82
C THR A 373 -16.77 -2.25 8.89
N THR A 374 -16.31 -1.49 9.88
CA THR A 374 -16.66 -0.08 10.08
C THR A 374 -15.48 0.78 9.64
N TYR A 375 -15.61 1.39 8.48
CA TYR A 375 -14.65 2.37 7.99
C TYR A 375 -15.36 3.64 7.61
N ASP A 376 -14.67 4.76 7.81
CA ASP A 376 -15.12 6.08 7.39
C ASP A 376 -14.99 6.19 5.87
N HIS A 377 -16.10 6.39 5.19
CA HIS A 377 -16.15 6.73 3.78
C HIS A 377 -16.74 8.11 3.59
#